data_ca5f3d7fee50f4165e68c9009f445d75
#
_entry.id   ca5f3d7fee50f4165e68c9009f445d75
#
_cell.length_a   1.000
_cell.length_b   1.000
_cell.length_c   1.000
_cell.angle_alpha   90.00
_cell.angle_beta   90.00
_cell.angle_gamma   90.00
#
_symmetry.space_group_name_H-M   'P 1'
#
loop_
_entity.id
_entity.type
_entity.pdbx_description
1 polymer ?
#
loop_
_entity_poly.entity_id
_entity_poly.type
_entity_poly.pdbx_seq_one_letter_code
_entity_poly.pdbx_strand_id
1 'polypeptide(L)'
;MWQGYCLEGLKNKETDTEYYDIKKAPFKIYGLYNPQESFHRMPDDIAKSAGGAYPHSANSSGGRIRFVTDSPYIAIKVKHGPYNNGSPHLSRLSSLGVDLYVNKDGKETYFASYYPPIDKE
;
A
#
# COMPACT_ATOMS: atom_id res chain seq x y z
N MET A 1 26.05 4.81 -2.70
CA MET A 1 25.46 5.04 -1.35
C MET A 1 23.94 5.12 -1.51
N TRP A 2 23.22 4.20 -0.91
CA TRP A 2 21.77 4.15 -0.97
C TRP A 2 21.20 5.16 0.02
N GLN A 3 20.54 6.19 -0.46
CA GLN A 3 19.75 7.07 0.38
C GLN A 3 18.28 6.71 0.14
N GLY A 4 17.75 5.82 0.98
CA GLY A 4 16.33 5.59 1.05
C GLY A 4 15.66 6.69 1.87
N TYR A 5 14.66 7.35 1.30
CA TYR A 5 13.89 8.36 2.01
C TYR A 5 12.62 7.71 2.57
N CYS A 6 12.38 7.92 3.87
CA CYS A 6 11.12 7.62 4.52
C CYS A 6 10.43 8.95 4.83
N LEU A 7 9.29 9.20 4.20
CA LEU A 7 8.60 10.48 4.24
C LEU A 7 7.19 10.30 4.81
N GLU A 8 6.80 11.23 5.68
CA GLU A 8 5.39 11.37 6.04
C GLU A 8 4.61 11.88 4.83
N GLY A 9 3.54 11.16 4.47
CA GLY A 9 2.64 11.59 3.42
C GLY A 9 1.95 12.89 3.82
N LEU A 10 1.75 13.78 2.86
CA LEU A 10 0.98 15.00 3.07
C LEU A 10 -0.51 14.72 2.86
N LYS A 11 -1.37 15.40 3.62
CA LYS A 11 -2.80 15.41 3.30
C LYS A 11 -3.00 16.07 1.95
N ASN A 12 -3.75 15.39 1.07
CA ASN A 12 -4.08 15.98 -0.22
C ASN A 12 -4.98 17.20 -0.03
N LYS A 13 -4.51 18.36 -0.48
CA LYS A 13 -5.24 19.62 -0.47
C LYS A 13 -5.65 20.07 -1.87
N GLU A 14 -5.25 19.32 -2.89
CA GLU A 14 -5.56 19.66 -4.27
C GLU A 14 -7.05 19.45 -4.56
N THR A 15 -7.66 20.39 -5.20
CA THR A 15 -9.10 20.38 -5.52
C THR A 15 -9.40 19.76 -6.88
N ASP A 16 -8.38 19.57 -7.71
CA ASP A 16 -8.44 19.01 -9.05
C ASP A 16 -8.05 17.52 -9.11
N THR A 17 -7.96 16.87 -7.95
CA THR A 17 -7.58 15.45 -7.86
C THR A 17 -8.77 14.56 -8.20
N GLU A 18 -8.59 13.67 -9.15
CA GLU A 18 -9.53 12.61 -9.49
C GLU A 18 -9.03 11.28 -8.93
N TYR A 19 -9.91 10.54 -8.24
CA TYR A 19 -9.60 9.24 -7.66
C TYR A 19 -10.22 8.11 -8.48
N TYR A 20 -9.43 7.13 -8.80
CA TYR A 20 -9.82 5.94 -9.56
C TYR A 20 -9.81 4.70 -8.68
N ASP A 21 -10.76 3.81 -8.92
CA ASP A 21 -10.78 2.49 -8.29
C ASP A 21 -9.69 1.60 -8.89
N ILE A 22 -8.71 1.25 -8.09
CA ILE A 22 -7.56 0.42 -8.52
C ILE A 22 -7.95 -1.00 -8.95
N LYS A 23 -9.16 -1.47 -8.64
CA LYS A 23 -9.69 -2.76 -9.11
C LYS A 23 -10.15 -2.72 -10.56
N LYS A 24 -10.21 -1.54 -11.17
CA LYS A 24 -10.64 -1.33 -12.55
C LYS A 24 -9.46 -1.04 -13.46
N ALA A 25 -9.62 -1.36 -14.76
CA ALA A 25 -8.66 -0.93 -15.76
C ALA A 25 -8.49 0.60 -15.73
N PRO A 26 -7.30 1.15 -16.00
CA PRO A 26 -6.10 0.46 -16.50
C PRO A 26 -5.17 -0.10 -15.40
N PHE A 27 -5.57 -0.03 -14.14
CA PHE A 27 -4.75 -0.50 -13.01
C PHE A 27 -4.60 -2.02 -13.02
N LYS A 28 -3.42 -2.48 -12.59
CA LYS A 28 -3.14 -3.90 -12.42
C LYS A 28 -2.63 -4.15 -11.01
N ILE A 29 -3.20 -5.14 -10.34
CA ILE A 29 -2.85 -5.54 -8.98
C ILE A 29 -2.12 -6.87 -9.04
N TYR A 30 -0.99 -6.96 -8.35
CA TYR A 30 -0.15 -8.15 -8.25
C TYR A 30 0.19 -8.48 -6.80
N GLY A 31 0.60 -9.72 -6.57
CA GLY A 31 1.14 -10.16 -5.27
C GLY A 31 0.08 -10.40 -4.19
N LEU A 32 -1.20 -10.43 -4.54
CA LEU A 32 -2.30 -10.75 -3.65
C LEU A 32 -3.14 -11.89 -4.21
N TYR A 33 -3.78 -12.64 -3.32
CA TYR A 33 -4.77 -13.64 -3.69
C TYR A 33 -6.12 -12.95 -3.95
N ASN A 34 -6.70 -13.19 -5.10
CA ASN A 34 -8.00 -12.65 -5.53
C ASN A 34 -8.27 -11.17 -5.14
N PRO A 35 -7.45 -10.21 -5.63
CA PRO A 35 -7.53 -8.81 -5.20
C PRO A 35 -8.83 -8.10 -5.59
N GLN A 36 -9.65 -8.71 -6.45
CA GLN A 36 -10.98 -8.19 -6.81
C GLN A 36 -11.96 -8.31 -5.63
N GLU A 37 -11.80 -9.32 -4.80
CA GLU A 37 -12.64 -9.51 -3.60
C GLU A 37 -12.02 -8.82 -2.39
N SER A 38 -10.78 -9.17 -2.08
CA SER A 38 -10.09 -8.66 -0.89
C SER A 38 -8.58 -8.58 -1.09
N PHE A 39 -7.91 -7.72 -0.32
CA PHE A 39 -6.45 -7.58 -0.36
C PHE A 39 -5.75 -8.55 0.59
N HIS A 40 -6.11 -9.82 0.52
CA HIS A 40 -5.52 -10.89 1.32
C HIS A 40 -4.34 -11.55 0.59
N ARG A 41 -3.40 -12.11 1.34
CA ARG A 41 -2.24 -12.81 0.81
C ARG A 41 -2.51 -14.25 0.41
N MET A 42 -3.51 -14.87 1.04
CA MET A 42 -3.86 -16.27 0.83
C MET A 42 -5.35 -16.50 1.06
N PRO A 43 -5.92 -17.63 0.57
CA PRO A 43 -7.28 -18.03 0.86
C PRO A 43 -7.52 -18.22 2.36
N ASP A 44 -8.70 -17.88 2.84
CA ASP A 44 -9.06 -17.95 4.26
C ASP A 44 -9.05 -19.37 4.83
N ASP A 45 -9.47 -20.36 4.04
CA ASP A 45 -9.45 -21.77 4.44
C ASP A 45 -8.04 -22.26 4.72
N ILE A 46 -7.08 -21.90 3.86
CA ILE A 46 -5.67 -22.21 4.04
C ILE A 46 -5.12 -21.47 5.27
N ALA A 47 -5.43 -20.19 5.41
CA ALA A 47 -4.97 -19.38 6.53
C ALA A 47 -5.47 -19.95 7.88
N LYS A 48 -6.74 -20.36 7.95
CA LYS A 48 -7.35 -20.98 9.14
C LYS A 48 -6.69 -22.32 9.48
N SER A 49 -6.34 -23.13 8.48
CA SER A 49 -5.66 -24.41 8.71
C SER A 49 -4.25 -24.22 9.26
N ALA A 50 -3.62 -23.07 8.99
CA ALA A 50 -2.27 -22.73 9.46
C ALA A 50 -2.25 -22.08 10.85
N GLY A 51 -3.37 -22.05 11.58
CA GLY A 51 -3.45 -21.58 12.96
C GLY A 51 -3.01 -20.12 13.13
N GLY A 52 -1.85 -19.89 13.71
CA GLY A 52 -1.30 -18.55 14.00
C GLY A 52 -1.10 -17.64 12.78
N ALA A 53 -1.10 -18.18 11.57
CA ALA A 53 -1.00 -17.37 10.36
C ALA A 53 -2.31 -16.65 9.98
N TYR A 54 -3.44 -17.09 10.49
CA TYR A 54 -4.76 -16.56 10.13
C TYR A 54 -4.89 -15.04 10.36
N PRO A 55 -4.54 -14.48 11.52
CA PRO A 55 -4.65 -13.03 11.74
C PRO A 55 -3.81 -12.20 10.77
N HIS A 56 -2.73 -12.77 10.22
CA HIS A 56 -1.80 -12.10 9.34
C HIS A 56 -2.11 -12.30 7.84
N SER A 57 -3.06 -13.16 7.51
CA SER A 57 -3.46 -13.43 6.12
C SER A 57 -4.11 -12.22 5.46
N ALA A 58 -4.78 -11.37 6.24
CA ALA A 58 -5.41 -10.15 5.77
C ALA A 58 -4.44 -8.97 5.57
N ASN A 59 -3.16 -9.12 5.94
CA ASN A 59 -2.16 -8.09 5.66
C ASN A 59 -1.81 -8.11 4.18
N SER A 60 -1.81 -6.95 3.55
CA SER A 60 -1.58 -6.79 2.11
C SER A 60 -0.10 -6.65 1.71
N SER A 61 0.82 -7.03 2.60
CA SER A 61 2.27 -6.99 2.32
C SER A 61 2.61 -7.79 1.06
N GLY A 62 3.37 -7.18 0.15
CA GLY A 62 3.70 -7.74 -1.16
C GLY A 62 2.69 -7.40 -2.25
N GLY A 63 1.55 -6.79 -1.91
CA GLY A 63 0.61 -6.25 -2.89
C GLY A 63 1.25 -5.09 -3.67
N ARG A 64 1.07 -5.09 -4.99
CA ARG A 64 1.61 -4.06 -5.88
C ARG A 64 0.55 -3.60 -6.83
N ILE A 65 0.47 -2.29 -7.04
CA ILE A 65 -0.41 -1.66 -8.02
C ILE A 65 0.47 -1.06 -9.11
N ARG A 66 0.18 -1.39 -10.36
CA ARG A 66 0.89 -0.85 -11.53
C ARG A 66 -0.04 -0.04 -12.40
N PHE A 67 0.43 1.12 -12.80
CA PHE A 67 -0.28 2.03 -13.71
C PHE A 67 0.72 2.97 -14.38
N VAL A 68 0.28 3.69 -15.38
CA VAL A 68 1.02 4.75 -16.06
C VAL A 68 0.25 6.05 -15.92
N THR A 69 0.96 7.13 -15.65
CA THR A 69 0.36 8.48 -15.55
C THR A 69 1.34 9.53 -16.03
N ASP A 70 0.82 10.62 -16.54
CA ASP A 70 1.51 11.86 -16.85
C ASP A 70 1.20 12.97 -15.82
N SER A 71 0.49 12.61 -14.75
CA SER A 71 0.15 13.54 -13.67
C SER A 71 1.40 14.02 -12.94
N PRO A 72 1.47 15.31 -12.56
CA PRO A 72 2.59 15.87 -11.82
C PRO A 72 2.67 15.37 -10.37
N TYR A 73 1.62 14.76 -9.85
CA TYR A 73 1.59 14.16 -8.52
C TYR A 73 0.67 12.94 -8.46
N ILE A 74 0.83 12.16 -7.42
CA ILE A 74 0.01 10.96 -7.14
C ILE A 74 -0.56 11.11 -5.74
N ALA A 75 -1.87 10.93 -5.60
CA ALA A 75 -2.57 10.84 -4.33
C ALA A 75 -3.12 9.43 -4.13
N ILE A 76 -2.95 8.89 -2.93
CA ILE A 76 -3.46 7.56 -2.56
C ILE A 76 -4.50 7.73 -1.47
N LYS A 77 -5.69 7.17 -1.70
CA LYS A 77 -6.75 7.08 -0.70
C LYS A 77 -6.90 5.62 -0.26
N VAL A 78 -6.54 5.34 0.97
CA VAL A 78 -6.57 3.99 1.53
C VAL A 78 -7.52 3.93 2.71
N LYS A 79 -8.38 2.91 2.72
CA LYS A 79 -9.10 2.50 3.92
C LYS A 79 -8.34 1.34 4.57
N HIS A 80 -7.85 1.56 5.76
CA HIS A 80 -7.12 0.54 6.52
C HIS A 80 -7.90 0.13 7.76
N GLY A 81 -7.55 -1.04 8.32
CA GLY A 81 -8.02 -1.47 9.63
C GLY A 81 -7.43 -0.62 10.76
N PRO A 82 -7.79 -0.93 12.02
CA PRO A 82 -7.23 -0.20 13.15
C PRO A 82 -5.71 -0.26 13.14
N TYR A 83 -5.10 0.90 13.36
CA TYR A 83 -3.65 0.98 13.53
C TYR A 83 -3.26 0.35 14.88
N ASN A 84 -2.35 -0.60 14.83
CA ASN A 84 -1.83 -1.23 16.04
C ASN A 84 -0.73 -0.37 16.68
N ASN A 85 -1.14 0.69 17.37
CA ASN A 85 -0.23 1.58 18.09
C ASN A 85 0.25 0.99 19.45
N GLY A 86 -0.22 -0.20 19.80
CA GLY A 86 0.17 -0.91 21.03
C GLY A 86 1.42 -1.77 20.92
N SER A 87 1.95 -1.99 19.72
CA SER A 87 3.15 -2.80 19.50
C SER A 87 4.37 -1.91 19.33
N PRO A 88 5.29 -1.84 20.28
CA PRO A 88 6.42 -0.90 20.25
C PRO A 88 7.40 -1.17 19.09
N HIS A 89 7.38 -2.38 18.53
CA HIS A 89 8.21 -2.78 17.39
C HIS A 89 7.57 -2.54 16.02
N LEU A 90 6.29 -2.12 15.96
CA LEU A 90 5.60 -1.82 14.71
C LEU A 90 5.51 -0.32 14.49
N SER A 91 6.33 0.20 13.59
CA SER A 91 6.22 1.59 13.16
C SER A 91 5.00 1.80 12.27
N ARG A 92 4.56 3.04 12.12
CA ARG A 92 3.52 3.40 11.14
C ARG A 92 3.90 3.01 9.73
N LEU A 93 5.14 3.18 9.37
CA LEU A 93 5.65 2.77 8.07
C LEU A 93 5.46 1.28 7.83
N SER A 94 5.80 0.43 8.80
CA SER A 94 5.67 -1.02 8.64
C SER A 94 4.22 -1.50 8.65
N SER A 95 3.31 -0.76 9.27
CA SER A 95 1.90 -1.12 9.38
C SER A 95 1.03 -0.55 8.26
N LEU A 96 1.32 0.66 7.81
CA LEU A 96 0.47 1.44 6.91
C LEU A 96 1.25 2.04 5.72
N GLY A 97 2.56 1.79 5.65
CA GLY A 97 3.43 2.36 4.64
C GLY A 97 3.18 1.82 3.25
N VAL A 98 3.56 2.64 2.27
CA VAL A 98 3.59 2.28 0.86
C VAL A 98 4.94 2.67 0.27
N ASP A 99 5.45 1.83 -0.61
CA ASP A 99 6.67 2.10 -1.35
C ASP A 99 6.33 2.53 -2.77
N LEU A 100 6.98 3.59 -3.22
CA LEU A 100 6.90 4.04 -4.60
C LEU A 100 8.11 3.56 -5.39
N TYR A 101 7.84 2.89 -6.49
CA TYR A 101 8.82 2.53 -7.50
C TYR A 101 8.48 3.23 -8.81
N VAL A 102 9.49 3.72 -9.50
CA VAL A 102 9.35 4.32 -10.83
C VAL A 102 9.94 3.37 -11.86
N ASN A 103 9.15 3.03 -12.87
CA ASN A 103 9.64 2.27 -14.01
C ASN A 103 10.15 3.25 -15.07
N LYS A 104 11.44 3.19 -15.34
CA LYS A 104 12.08 3.95 -16.40
C LYS A 104 12.82 2.96 -17.31
N ASP A 105 12.49 2.99 -18.59
CA ASP A 105 13.13 2.14 -19.60
C ASP A 105 13.07 0.63 -19.27
N GLY A 106 11.94 0.17 -18.71
CA GLY A 106 11.75 -1.22 -18.32
C GLY A 106 12.41 -1.63 -16.99
N LYS A 107 13.11 -0.70 -16.33
CA LYS A 107 13.75 -0.94 -15.02
C LYS A 107 12.98 -0.27 -13.91
N GLU A 108 12.52 -1.07 -12.95
CA GLU A 108 11.89 -0.57 -11.73
C GLU A 108 12.97 -0.09 -10.74
N THR A 109 12.83 1.16 -10.31
CA THR A 109 13.74 1.77 -9.36
C THR A 109 12.95 2.28 -8.17
N TYR A 110 13.38 1.91 -6.97
CA TYR A 110 12.81 2.44 -5.74
C TYR A 110 12.99 3.95 -5.69
N PHE A 111 11.93 4.67 -5.35
CA PHE A 111 11.95 6.11 -5.21
C PHE A 111 11.90 6.55 -3.75
N ALA A 112 10.86 6.17 -3.03
CA ALA A 112 10.69 6.52 -1.62
C ALA A 112 9.63 5.63 -0.96
N SER A 113 9.67 5.60 0.37
CA SER A 113 8.62 5.02 1.21
C SER A 113 7.82 6.12 1.89
N TYR A 114 6.51 5.96 1.93
CA TYR A 114 5.60 6.91 2.52
C TYR A 114 4.74 6.24 3.60
N TYR A 115 4.42 6.97 4.65
CA TYR A 115 3.44 6.57 5.65
C TYR A 115 2.39 7.67 5.84
N PRO A 116 1.15 7.33 6.17
CA PRO A 116 0.08 8.32 6.28
C PRO A 116 0.37 9.30 7.41
N PRO A 117 -0.05 10.58 7.25
CA PRO A 117 0.03 11.56 8.33
C PRO A 117 -0.81 11.11 9.54
N ILE A 118 -0.42 11.52 10.73
CA ILE A 118 -1.26 11.33 11.92
C ILE A 118 -2.43 12.30 11.82
N ASP A 119 -3.63 11.76 11.80
CA ASP A 119 -4.79 12.56 12.12
C ASP A 119 -4.78 12.77 13.63
N LYS A 120 -4.47 13.98 14.03
CA LYS A 120 -4.83 14.45 15.35
C LYS A 120 -6.31 14.80 15.27
N GLU A 121 -7.15 13.88 15.73
CA GLU A 121 -8.51 14.25 16.09
C GLU A 121 -8.50 15.25 17.24
#